data_981557324cce70d5f88671486d83eb9b
#
_entry.id   981557324cce70d5f88671486d83eb9b
#
_cell.length_a   1.000
_cell.length_b   1.000
_cell.length_c   1.000
_cell.angle_alpha   90.00
_cell.angle_beta   90.00
_cell.angle_gamma   90.00
#
_symmetry.space_group_name_H-M   'P 1'
#
loop_
_entity.id
_entity.type
_entity.pdbx_description
1 polymer ?
#
loop_
_entity_poly.entity_id
_entity_poly.type
_entity_poly.pdbx_seq_one_letter_code
_entity_poly.pdbx_strand_id
1 'polypeptide(L)'
;MSKISLSLIAAIALFVFAFGVEAKSSEPITVTRENYQYAEAIRNAENYVKLGGDNKWGHFREISPVGNTAPTIRMNWDTLYSVAVLDNPNQSIEVTIPDSGVFQTILVLDDQAYSKYYFQKPGSHKIESESPYLILLARTGIKDRNSKKDLDKAHKAQDGLLIKGQGNKPFNPTQYDRASLETLTAELNQEFLAGGGVLVYGQFKDDVDENQRLLSNAAGWGGMHDNINTYTSSETMSGDVCRQVTFKDPKVGEFFSFTMYDDSGYLMDGNTAINSYNMEKNTDGTYTVSFNCGEEAINNITSSGREFNYIVRAYVASEMVKSGKWNPVSPVIVDKKGE
;
A
#
# COMPACT_ATOMS: atom_id res chain seq x y z
N MET A 1 50.17 -32.62 -75.70
CA MET A 1 50.31 -33.43 -74.45
C MET A 1 50.25 -32.54 -73.25
N SER A 2 49.09 -32.40 -72.64
CA SER A 2 48.91 -31.56 -71.48
C SER A 2 48.20 -32.40 -70.43
N LYS A 3 48.83 -32.53 -69.24
CA LYS A 3 48.34 -33.28 -68.11
C LYS A 3 47.40 -32.38 -67.32
N ILE A 4 46.13 -32.80 -67.12
CA ILE A 4 45.17 -32.20 -66.32
C ILE A 4 45.36 -32.79 -64.88
N SER A 5 45.64 -31.90 -63.93
CA SER A 5 45.72 -32.23 -62.54
C SER A 5 44.34 -31.97 -61.82
N LEU A 6 43.76 -33.03 -61.31
CA LEU A 6 42.52 -32.94 -60.53
C LEU A 6 42.88 -32.63 -59.06
N SER A 7 42.50 -31.45 -58.61
CA SER A 7 42.55 -31.08 -57.13
C SER A 7 41.25 -31.44 -56.48
N LEU A 8 41.35 -32.36 -55.51
CA LEU A 8 40.26 -32.81 -54.64
C LEU A 8 40.12 -31.80 -53.54
N ILE A 9 38.99 -31.05 -53.49
CA ILE A 9 38.64 -30.18 -52.40
C ILE A 9 37.75 -31.02 -51.42
N ALA A 10 38.29 -31.36 -50.24
CA ALA A 10 37.53 -31.99 -49.17
C ALA A 10 36.78 -30.89 -48.38
N ALA A 11 35.46 -30.85 -48.50
CA ALA A 11 34.61 -30.00 -47.67
C ALA A 11 34.39 -30.66 -46.31
N ILE A 12 34.99 -30.10 -45.27
CA ILE A 12 34.71 -30.50 -43.87
C ILE A 12 33.45 -29.78 -43.44
N ALA A 13 32.32 -30.50 -43.34
CA ALA A 13 31.10 -30.00 -42.74
C ALA A 13 31.24 -30.03 -41.20
N LEU A 14 31.41 -28.85 -40.59
CA LEU A 14 31.32 -28.69 -39.12
C LEU A 14 29.84 -28.77 -38.73
N PHE A 15 29.42 -29.89 -38.12
CA PHE A 15 28.17 -29.99 -37.41
C PHE A 15 28.32 -29.30 -36.04
N VAL A 16 27.82 -28.07 -35.93
CA VAL A 16 27.64 -27.41 -34.63
C VAL A 16 26.37 -28.00 -33.99
N PHE A 17 26.55 -28.93 -33.09
CA PHE A 17 25.46 -29.33 -32.15
C PHE A 17 25.21 -28.16 -31.21
N ALA A 18 24.21 -27.34 -31.48
CA ALA A 18 23.64 -26.44 -30.47
C ALA A 18 22.89 -27.28 -29.45
N PHE A 19 23.52 -27.56 -28.30
CA PHE A 19 22.81 -28.01 -27.14
C PHE A 19 21.96 -26.82 -26.65
N GLY A 20 20.71 -26.78 -27.07
CA GLY A 20 19.70 -25.95 -26.45
C GLY A 20 19.49 -26.49 -25.04
N VAL A 21 20.05 -25.84 -24.05
CA VAL A 21 19.62 -26.00 -22.68
C VAL A 21 18.23 -25.37 -22.60
N GLU A 22 17.18 -26.16 -22.83
CA GLU A 22 15.84 -25.78 -22.43
C GLU A 22 15.88 -25.60 -20.90
N ALA A 23 15.81 -24.36 -20.45
CA ALA A 23 15.53 -24.05 -19.06
C ALA A 23 14.16 -24.67 -18.75
N LYS A 24 14.17 -25.79 -18.03
CA LYS A 24 12.99 -26.45 -17.54
C LYS A 24 12.28 -25.45 -16.65
N SER A 25 11.22 -24.83 -17.10
CA SER A 25 10.36 -24.02 -16.25
C SER A 25 9.82 -24.98 -15.19
N SER A 26 10.26 -24.82 -13.95
CA SER A 26 9.67 -25.56 -12.83
C SER A 26 8.18 -25.22 -12.80
N GLU A 27 7.32 -26.22 -12.61
CA GLU A 27 5.90 -25.96 -12.43
C GLU A 27 5.70 -25.00 -11.23
N PRO A 28 4.73 -24.07 -11.32
CA PRO A 28 4.45 -23.15 -10.25
C PRO A 28 4.14 -23.88 -8.94
N ILE A 29 4.68 -23.40 -7.84
CA ILE A 29 4.49 -23.99 -6.51
C ILE A 29 3.08 -23.71 -6.03
N THR A 30 2.35 -24.75 -5.60
CA THR A 30 1.04 -24.59 -4.95
C THR A 30 1.18 -23.79 -3.66
N VAL A 31 0.30 -22.81 -3.47
CA VAL A 31 0.30 -21.97 -2.28
C VAL A 31 -0.41 -22.66 -1.13
N THR A 32 0.26 -22.68 0.01
CA THR A 32 -0.23 -23.20 1.30
C THR A 32 -0.07 -22.13 2.38
N ARG A 33 -0.60 -22.36 3.57
CA ARG A 33 -0.43 -21.38 4.69
C ARG A 33 1.04 -21.14 5.02
N GLU A 34 1.91 -22.14 4.89
CA GLU A 34 3.34 -22.05 5.21
C GLU A 34 4.13 -21.17 4.24
N ASN A 35 3.73 -21.12 2.97
CA ASN A 35 4.42 -20.31 1.96
C ASN A 35 3.63 -19.08 1.49
N TYR A 36 2.44 -18.84 2.06
CA TYR A 36 1.54 -17.75 1.67
C TYR A 36 2.22 -16.39 1.69
N GLN A 37 2.98 -16.08 2.75
CA GLN A 37 3.63 -14.77 2.91
C GLN A 37 4.60 -14.46 1.77
N TYR A 38 5.38 -15.46 1.34
CA TYR A 38 6.27 -15.33 0.19
C TYR A 38 5.49 -15.15 -1.12
N ALA A 39 4.46 -15.98 -1.34
CA ALA A 39 3.65 -15.91 -2.56
C ALA A 39 2.93 -14.56 -2.68
N GLU A 40 2.38 -14.05 -1.58
CA GLU A 40 1.70 -12.76 -1.53
C GLU A 40 2.68 -11.59 -1.70
N ALA A 41 3.86 -11.63 -1.08
CA ALA A 41 4.91 -10.65 -1.28
C ALA A 41 5.37 -10.60 -2.75
N ILE A 42 5.57 -11.77 -3.37
CA ILE A 42 5.94 -11.86 -4.79
C ILE A 42 4.84 -11.31 -5.69
N ARG A 43 3.57 -11.64 -5.44
CA ARG A 43 2.43 -11.11 -6.21
C ARG A 43 2.43 -9.58 -6.23
N ASN A 44 2.63 -8.98 -5.06
CA ASN A 44 2.67 -7.52 -4.94
C ASN A 44 3.93 -6.93 -5.58
N ALA A 45 5.09 -7.56 -5.39
CA ALA A 45 6.35 -7.15 -6.01
C ALA A 45 6.26 -7.19 -7.55
N GLU A 46 5.70 -8.24 -8.16
CA GLU A 46 5.49 -8.34 -9.60
C GLU A 46 4.58 -7.21 -10.12
N ASN A 47 3.54 -6.84 -9.37
CA ASN A 47 2.69 -5.71 -9.73
C ASN A 47 3.47 -4.39 -9.68
N TYR A 48 4.35 -4.20 -8.69
CA TYR A 48 5.18 -3.00 -8.57
C TYR A 48 6.24 -2.92 -9.67
N VAL A 49 6.83 -4.05 -10.06
CA VAL A 49 7.74 -4.13 -11.22
C VAL A 49 7.03 -3.74 -12.52
N LYS A 50 5.81 -4.25 -12.77
CA LYS A 50 4.98 -3.86 -13.93
C LYS A 50 4.69 -2.36 -13.98
N LEU A 51 4.66 -1.70 -12.83
CA LEU A 51 4.45 -0.26 -12.68
C LEU A 51 5.76 0.55 -12.73
N GLY A 52 6.86 -0.09 -13.13
CA GLY A 52 8.16 0.55 -13.35
C GLY A 52 9.05 0.57 -12.12
N GLY A 53 8.73 -0.19 -11.08
CA GLY A 53 9.45 -0.24 -9.81
C GLY A 53 10.61 -1.24 -9.73
N ASP A 54 11.14 -1.77 -10.84
CA ASP A 54 12.27 -2.70 -10.84
C ASP A 54 13.60 -1.96 -10.66
N ASN A 55 14.24 -2.16 -9.52
CA ASN A 55 15.49 -1.53 -9.07
C ASN A 55 15.50 0.02 -9.14
N LYS A 56 14.35 0.63 -9.11
CA LYS A 56 14.14 2.08 -9.10
C LYS A 56 12.74 2.41 -8.58
N TRP A 57 12.48 3.69 -8.31
CA TRP A 57 11.14 4.15 -7.99
C TRP A 57 10.23 4.13 -9.22
N GLY A 58 9.09 3.43 -9.10
CA GLY A 58 7.91 3.59 -9.95
C GLY A 58 6.93 4.51 -9.24
N HIS A 59 6.62 5.68 -9.80
CA HIS A 59 5.76 6.68 -9.18
C HIS A 59 4.34 6.62 -9.74
N PHE A 60 3.35 6.46 -8.87
CA PHE A 60 1.95 6.71 -9.19
C PHE A 60 1.70 8.20 -9.07
N ARG A 61 1.45 8.87 -10.19
CA ARG A 61 1.22 10.31 -10.24
C ARG A 61 -0.25 10.69 -10.10
N GLU A 62 -1.12 9.73 -10.36
CA GLU A 62 -2.56 9.94 -10.27
C GLU A 62 -3.08 9.60 -8.87
N ILE A 63 -4.10 10.33 -8.46
CA ILE A 63 -4.83 10.02 -7.23
C ILE A 63 -5.51 8.66 -7.33
N SER A 64 -5.70 7.99 -6.20
CA SER A 64 -6.38 6.70 -6.15
C SER A 64 -7.74 6.76 -6.87
N PRO A 65 -7.99 5.86 -7.83
CA PRO A 65 -9.25 5.83 -8.56
C PRO A 65 -10.41 5.42 -7.65
N VAL A 66 -11.61 5.82 -8.03
CA VAL A 66 -12.85 5.47 -7.34
C VAL A 66 -13.49 4.24 -7.96
N GLY A 67 -14.30 3.54 -7.17
CA GLY A 67 -15.02 2.34 -7.63
C GLY A 67 -14.10 1.17 -7.97
N ASN A 68 -14.65 0.19 -8.68
CA ASN A 68 -13.98 -1.07 -9.01
C ASN A 68 -12.87 -0.96 -10.08
N THR A 69 -12.56 0.23 -10.56
CA THR A 69 -11.38 0.49 -11.39
C THR A 69 -10.09 0.57 -10.55
N ALA A 70 -10.22 0.68 -9.23
CA ALA A 70 -9.08 0.66 -8.32
C ALA A 70 -8.43 -0.73 -8.29
N PRO A 71 -7.09 -0.81 -8.23
CA PRO A 71 -6.36 -2.09 -8.25
C PRO A 71 -6.58 -2.93 -6.97
N THR A 72 -7.06 -2.30 -5.89
CA THR A 72 -7.39 -2.96 -4.63
C THR A 72 -8.44 -2.15 -3.85
N ILE A 73 -9.11 -2.80 -2.91
CA ILE A 73 -10.03 -2.15 -1.96
C ILE A 73 -9.26 -1.34 -0.91
N ARG A 74 -9.95 -0.48 -0.16
CA ARG A 74 -9.43 0.31 0.96
C ARG A 74 -8.26 1.23 0.61
N MET A 75 -8.16 1.65 -0.66
CA MET A 75 -7.12 2.58 -1.10
C MET A 75 -7.15 3.88 -0.31
N ASN A 76 -5.98 4.49 -0.18
CA ASN A 76 -5.83 5.74 0.53
C ASN A 76 -6.31 6.92 -0.33
N TRP A 77 -7.01 7.84 0.29
CA TRP A 77 -7.46 9.09 -0.32
C TRP A 77 -6.42 10.22 -0.25
N ASP A 78 -5.57 10.18 0.79
CA ASP A 78 -4.74 11.31 1.21
C ASP A 78 -3.32 11.28 0.67
N THR A 79 -2.91 10.21 -0.03
CA THR A 79 -1.53 10.03 -0.46
C THR A 79 -1.40 9.47 -1.87
N LEU A 80 -0.36 9.94 -2.60
CA LEU A 80 0.20 9.24 -3.76
C LEU A 80 1.16 8.16 -3.30
N TYR A 81 1.35 7.16 -4.15
CA TYR A 81 2.26 6.06 -3.90
C TYR A 81 3.50 6.10 -4.80
N SER A 82 4.62 5.66 -4.28
CA SER A 82 5.79 5.28 -5.07
C SER A 82 6.27 3.91 -4.58
N VAL A 83 6.63 3.04 -5.50
CA VAL A 83 6.97 1.65 -5.20
C VAL A 83 8.31 1.29 -5.79
N ALA A 84 9.04 0.39 -5.14
CA ALA A 84 10.25 -0.20 -5.69
C ALA A 84 10.41 -1.63 -5.21
N VAL A 85 10.98 -2.48 -6.07
CA VAL A 85 11.45 -3.82 -5.73
C VAL A 85 12.95 -3.83 -6.03
N LEU A 86 13.77 -4.00 -5.02
CA LEU A 86 15.20 -3.78 -5.10
C LEU A 86 15.98 -5.08 -4.95
N ASP A 87 16.84 -5.40 -5.90
CA ASP A 87 17.89 -6.41 -5.75
C ASP A 87 18.86 -5.97 -4.63
N ASN A 88 19.08 -6.84 -3.64
CA ASN A 88 19.84 -6.54 -2.43
C ASN A 88 21.08 -7.44 -2.25
N PRO A 89 22.03 -7.46 -3.21
CA PRO A 89 23.18 -8.37 -3.16
C PRO A 89 24.18 -8.07 -2.05
N ASN A 90 24.22 -6.83 -1.58
CA ASN A 90 25.17 -6.36 -0.55
C ASN A 90 24.54 -6.27 0.83
N GLN A 91 23.28 -6.68 0.99
CA GLN A 91 22.53 -6.61 2.25
C GLN A 91 22.46 -5.20 2.86
N SER A 92 22.72 -4.17 2.06
CA SER A 92 22.75 -2.78 2.48
C SER A 92 22.34 -1.84 1.35
N ILE A 93 21.26 -1.09 1.58
CA ILE A 93 20.71 -0.09 0.66
C ILE A 93 20.51 1.23 1.41
N GLU A 94 20.66 2.34 0.74
CA GLU A 94 20.33 3.67 1.25
C GLU A 94 19.14 4.25 0.49
N VAL A 95 18.16 4.79 1.23
CA VAL A 95 17.05 5.55 0.65
C VAL A 95 17.05 6.97 1.17
N THR A 96 16.62 7.93 0.33
CA THR A 96 16.54 9.33 0.75
C THR A 96 15.11 9.84 0.64
N ILE A 97 14.63 10.48 1.69
CA ILE A 97 13.40 11.28 1.69
C ILE A 97 13.81 12.75 1.54
N PRO A 98 13.34 13.48 0.51
CA PRO A 98 13.70 14.89 0.32
C PRO A 98 13.08 15.78 1.41
N ASP A 99 13.75 16.88 1.75
CA ASP A 99 13.17 17.94 2.57
C ASP A 99 12.28 18.85 1.69
N SER A 100 11.10 18.35 1.40
CA SER A 100 10.14 18.98 0.47
C SER A 100 9.04 19.80 1.16
N GLY A 101 8.95 19.70 2.50
CA GLY A 101 7.81 20.23 3.27
C GLY A 101 6.48 19.49 3.00
N VAL A 102 6.54 18.36 2.28
CA VAL A 102 5.41 17.45 2.05
C VAL A 102 5.59 16.22 2.94
N PHE A 103 4.54 15.77 3.60
CA PHE A 103 4.58 14.51 4.34
C PHE A 103 4.96 13.35 3.42
N GLN A 104 6.05 12.66 3.74
CA GLN A 104 6.48 11.47 3.01
C GLN A 104 6.93 10.39 3.97
N THR A 105 6.66 9.15 3.57
CA THR A 105 7.09 7.98 4.32
C THR A 105 7.62 6.92 3.37
N ILE A 106 8.56 6.09 3.85
CA ILE A 106 9.01 4.89 3.16
C ILE A 106 8.83 3.72 4.13
N LEU A 107 7.99 2.77 3.75
CA LEU A 107 7.89 1.46 4.37
C LEU A 107 8.78 0.50 3.59
N VAL A 108 9.58 -0.29 4.30
CA VAL A 108 10.45 -1.32 3.73
C VAL A 108 9.98 -2.68 4.23
N LEU A 109 9.61 -3.53 3.29
CA LEU A 109 9.19 -4.90 3.52
C LEU A 109 10.28 -5.86 3.00
N ASP A 110 10.47 -6.96 3.70
CA ASP A 110 11.29 -8.06 3.21
C ASP A 110 10.47 -9.05 2.35
N ASP A 111 11.08 -10.14 1.93
CA ASP A 111 10.48 -11.18 1.08
C ASP A 111 9.39 -12.01 1.79
N GLN A 112 9.19 -11.83 3.09
CA GLN A 112 8.11 -12.41 3.89
C GLN A 112 7.08 -11.37 4.35
N ALA A 113 7.16 -10.14 3.81
CA ALA A 113 6.29 -9.02 4.16
C ALA A 113 6.38 -8.58 5.63
N TYR A 114 7.53 -8.78 6.30
CA TYR A 114 7.78 -8.08 7.56
C TYR A 114 8.08 -6.60 7.29
N SER A 115 7.49 -5.72 8.08
CA SER A 115 7.69 -4.26 8.01
C SER A 115 9.02 -3.87 8.66
N LYS A 116 10.14 -4.15 8.00
CA LYS A 116 11.51 -4.05 8.56
C LYS A 116 11.87 -2.64 9.00
N TYR A 117 11.53 -1.64 8.18
CA TYR A 117 11.84 -0.25 8.45
C TYR A 117 10.67 0.65 8.05
N TYR A 118 10.57 1.74 8.77
CA TYR A 118 9.69 2.83 8.45
C TYR A 118 10.43 4.16 8.63
N PHE A 119 10.47 4.95 7.58
CA PHE A 119 11.11 6.26 7.58
C PHE A 119 10.09 7.35 7.25
N GLN A 120 10.14 8.47 7.97
CA GLN A 120 9.30 9.64 7.73
C GLN A 120 10.05 10.96 7.82
N LYS A 121 11.29 10.97 8.35
CA LYS A 121 12.08 12.18 8.46
C LYS A 121 12.85 12.40 7.16
N PRO A 122 12.93 13.66 6.67
CA PRO A 122 13.84 13.98 5.58
C PRO A 122 15.27 13.56 5.88
N GLY A 123 16.00 13.14 4.86
CA GLY A 123 17.40 12.70 4.94
C GLY A 123 17.63 11.32 4.34
N SER A 124 18.87 10.85 4.44
CA SER A 124 19.30 9.53 4.01
C SER A 124 19.16 8.51 5.14
N HIS A 125 18.61 7.35 4.82
CA HIS A 125 18.33 6.27 5.75
C HIS A 125 18.94 4.97 5.24
N LYS A 126 19.75 4.32 6.09
CA LYS A 126 20.36 3.03 5.79
C LYS A 126 19.37 1.90 6.08
N ILE A 127 19.31 0.93 5.19
CA ILE A 127 18.56 -0.32 5.29
C ILE A 127 19.57 -1.46 5.30
N GLU A 128 19.53 -2.32 6.31
CA GLU A 128 20.32 -3.55 6.38
C GLU A 128 19.34 -4.74 6.45
N SER A 129 19.50 -5.69 5.55
CA SER A 129 18.62 -6.87 5.47
C SER A 129 19.30 -8.01 4.74
N GLU A 130 19.12 -9.23 5.25
CA GLU A 130 19.57 -10.46 4.59
C GLU A 130 18.63 -10.92 3.47
N SER A 131 17.46 -10.30 3.34
CA SER A 131 16.49 -10.60 2.29
C SER A 131 17.11 -10.36 0.91
N PRO A 132 16.96 -11.29 -0.06
CA PRO A 132 17.56 -11.18 -1.37
C PRO A 132 17.01 -10.02 -2.20
N TYR A 133 15.80 -9.59 -1.86
CA TYR A 133 15.18 -8.38 -2.40
C TYR A 133 14.36 -7.67 -1.32
N LEU A 134 14.14 -6.39 -1.54
CA LEU A 134 13.33 -5.55 -0.65
C LEU A 134 12.19 -4.93 -1.44
N ILE A 135 11.04 -4.80 -0.81
CA ILE A 135 9.87 -4.15 -1.38
C ILE A 135 9.66 -2.83 -0.64
N LEU A 136 9.71 -1.73 -1.37
CA LEU A 136 9.55 -0.40 -0.81
C LEU A 136 8.22 0.21 -1.24
N LEU A 137 7.51 0.78 -0.26
CA LEU A 137 6.26 1.48 -0.46
C LEU A 137 6.36 2.88 0.15
N ALA A 138 6.54 3.89 -0.69
CA ALA A 138 6.53 5.27 -0.24
C ALA A 138 5.12 5.87 -0.39
N ARG A 139 4.72 6.67 0.60
CA ARG A 139 3.49 7.46 0.59
C ARG A 139 3.86 8.94 0.61
N THR A 140 3.27 9.71 -0.30
CA THR A 140 3.47 11.15 -0.41
C THR A 140 2.13 11.86 -0.18
N GLY A 141 2.02 12.65 0.86
CA GLY A 141 0.79 13.30 1.29
C GLY A 141 0.28 14.35 0.31
N ILE A 142 -1.03 14.47 0.24
CA ILE A 142 -1.75 15.51 -0.51
C ILE A 142 -2.68 16.19 0.50
N LYS A 143 -2.56 17.51 0.64
CA LYS A 143 -3.45 18.25 1.55
C LYS A 143 -4.85 18.42 0.97
N ASP A 144 -4.92 18.77 -0.31
CA ASP A 144 -6.15 18.88 -1.08
C ASP A 144 -5.95 18.20 -2.44
N ARG A 145 -6.62 17.07 -2.66
CA ARG A 145 -6.51 16.29 -3.90
C ARG A 145 -7.10 17.00 -5.14
N ASN A 146 -7.95 17.99 -4.95
CA ASN A 146 -8.51 18.79 -6.02
C ASN A 146 -7.62 20.00 -6.38
N SER A 147 -6.58 20.26 -5.56
CA SER A 147 -5.62 21.34 -5.77
C SER A 147 -4.48 20.90 -6.67
N LYS A 148 -4.43 21.40 -7.91
CA LYS A 148 -3.29 21.20 -8.81
C LYS A 148 -1.96 21.58 -8.15
N LYS A 149 -1.94 22.66 -7.36
CA LYS A 149 -0.74 23.12 -6.64
C LYS A 149 -0.24 22.08 -5.64
N ASP A 150 -1.13 21.39 -4.93
CA ASP A 150 -0.75 20.39 -3.95
C ASP A 150 -0.33 19.07 -4.63
N LEU A 151 -0.97 18.71 -5.74
CA LEU A 151 -0.51 17.60 -6.60
C LEU A 151 0.89 17.87 -7.17
N ASP A 152 1.15 19.08 -7.70
CA ASP A 152 2.47 19.44 -8.22
C ASP A 152 3.56 19.40 -7.13
N LYS A 153 3.24 19.77 -5.87
CA LYS A 153 4.18 19.61 -4.73
C LYS A 153 4.42 18.14 -4.41
N ALA A 154 3.38 17.33 -4.39
CA ALA A 154 3.51 15.90 -4.15
C ALA A 154 4.36 15.22 -5.24
N HIS A 155 4.17 15.57 -6.51
CA HIS A 155 5.00 15.07 -7.61
C HIS A 155 6.49 15.43 -7.44
N LYS A 156 6.79 16.70 -7.11
CA LYS A 156 8.18 17.12 -6.83
C LYS A 156 8.79 16.38 -5.65
N ALA A 157 8.00 16.12 -4.62
CA ALA A 157 8.44 15.33 -3.47
C ALA A 157 8.70 13.86 -3.86
N GLN A 158 7.87 13.26 -4.73
CA GLN A 158 8.15 11.93 -5.28
C GLN A 158 9.45 11.91 -6.10
N ASP A 159 9.68 12.93 -6.95
CA ASP A 159 10.91 13.04 -7.78
C ASP A 159 12.19 13.14 -6.92
N GLY A 160 12.07 13.62 -5.69
CA GLY A 160 13.18 13.72 -4.74
C GLY A 160 13.50 12.43 -3.99
N LEU A 161 12.69 11.37 -4.11
CA LEU A 161 13.00 10.07 -3.52
C LEU A 161 14.18 9.41 -4.24
N LEU A 162 15.23 9.04 -3.50
CA LEU A 162 16.42 8.41 -4.09
C LEU A 162 16.66 7.02 -3.50
N ILE A 163 17.34 6.17 -4.27
CA ILE A 163 17.82 4.84 -3.88
C ILE A 163 19.27 4.73 -4.28
N LYS A 164 20.12 4.15 -3.40
CA LYS A 164 21.52 3.85 -3.66
C LYS A 164 21.91 2.50 -3.06
N GLY A 165 22.87 1.83 -3.68
CA GLY A 165 23.42 0.58 -3.17
C GLY A 165 22.66 -0.68 -3.60
N GLN A 166 21.51 -0.54 -4.29
CA GLN A 166 20.80 -1.66 -4.88
C GLN A 166 21.63 -2.35 -5.97
N GLY A 167 21.34 -3.63 -6.21
CA GLY A 167 21.87 -4.36 -7.33
C GLY A 167 21.18 -3.97 -8.65
N ASN A 168 21.45 -4.75 -9.67
CA ASN A 168 20.93 -4.51 -11.02
C ASN A 168 20.27 -5.76 -11.65
N LYS A 169 20.12 -6.83 -10.88
CA LYS A 169 19.41 -8.01 -11.36
C LYS A 169 17.92 -7.70 -11.46
N PRO A 170 17.29 -7.94 -12.60
CA PRO A 170 15.85 -7.84 -12.72
C PRO A 170 15.16 -8.77 -11.73
N PHE A 171 14.04 -8.34 -11.19
CA PHE A 171 13.23 -9.15 -10.30
C PHE A 171 12.72 -10.41 -11.02
N ASN A 172 13.21 -11.55 -10.59
CA ASN A 172 12.87 -12.86 -11.15
C ASN A 172 12.61 -13.86 -10.02
N PRO A 173 11.42 -13.82 -9.41
CA PRO A 173 11.12 -14.61 -8.22
C PRO A 173 10.72 -16.04 -8.53
N THR A 174 10.64 -16.86 -7.48
CA THR A 174 9.96 -18.15 -7.47
C THR A 174 8.54 -18.01 -8.01
N GLN A 175 8.13 -18.93 -8.89
CA GLN A 175 6.78 -18.93 -9.44
C GLN A 175 5.81 -19.70 -8.54
N TYR A 176 4.76 -19.02 -8.09
CA TYR A 176 3.66 -19.62 -7.34
C TYR A 176 2.40 -19.73 -8.18
N ASP A 177 1.61 -20.77 -7.93
CA ASP A 177 0.33 -20.97 -8.61
C ASP A 177 -0.70 -19.91 -8.17
N ARG A 178 -1.19 -19.13 -9.14
CA ARG A 178 -2.08 -18.00 -8.90
C ARG A 178 -3.46 -18.42 -8.42
N ALA A 179 -3.98 -19.53 -8.91
CA ALA A 179 -5.31 -19.99 -8.52
C ALA A 179 -5.34 -20.44 -7.06
N SER A 180 -4.31 -21.18 -6.61
CA SER A 180 -4.19 -21.57 -5.20
C SER A 180 -3.96 -20.36 -4.29
N LEU A 181 -3.19 -19.34 -4.74
CA LEU A 181 -3.00 -18.09 -3.98
C LEU A 181 -4.33 -17.35 -3.79
N GLU A 182 -5.10 -17.16 -4.85
CA GLU A 182 -6.39 -16.45 -4.80
C GLU A 182 -7.40 -17.19 -3.92
N THR A 183 -7.48 -18.52 -4.05
CA THR A 183 -8.35 -19.37 -3.22
C THR A 183 -7.99 -19.22 -1.75
N LEU A 184 -6.72 -19.38 -1.39
CA LEU A 184 -6.27 -19.27 -0.01
C LEU A 184 -6.43 -17.83 0.53
N THR A 185 -6.21 -16.80 -0.29
CA THR A 185 -6.46 -15.40 0.12
C THR A 185 -7.93 -15.18 0.49
N ALA A 186 -8.87 -15.74 -0.28
CA ALA A 186 -10.29 -15.63 0.02
C ALA A 186 -10.65 -16.36 1.33
N GLU A 187 -10.10 -17.55 1.58
CA GLU A 187 -10.31 -18.30 2.82
C GLU A 187 -9.75 -17.54 4.04
N LEU A 188 -8.53 -17.03 3.93
CA LEU A 188 -7.89 -16.24 5.00
C LEU A 188 -8.64 -14.93 5.31
N ASN A 189 -9.21 -14.28 4.29
CA ASN A 189 -10.05 -13.09 4.49
C ASN A 189 -11.34 -13.41 5.26
N GLN A 190 -11.97 -14.54 4.99
CA GLN A 190 -13.14 -14.98 5.77
C GLN A 190 -12.77 -15.25 7.23
N GLU A 191 -11.65 -15.95 7.46
CA GLU A 191 -11.12 -16.20 8.81
C GLU A 191 -10.78 -14.89 9.53
N PHE A 192 -10.15 -13.93 8.86
CA PHE A 192 -9.85 -12.60 9.37
C PHE A 192 -11.10 -11.88 9.88
N LEU A 193 -12.15 -11.84 9.07
CA LEU A 193 -13.40 -11.19 9.43
C LEU A 193 -14.11 -11.91 10.59
N ALA A 194 -14.11 -13.24 10.59
CA ALA A 194 -14.66 -14.05 11.68
C ALA A 194 -13.90 -13.85 13.00
N GLY A 195 -12.60 -13.56 12.94
CA GLY A 195 -11.73 -13.25 14.07
C GLY A 195 -11.81 -11.79 14.59
N GLY A 196 -12.71 -10.98 14.06
CA GLY A 196 -12.93 -9.59 14.49
C GLY A 196 -12.19 -8.52 13.68
N GLY A 197 -11.50 -8.90 12.61
CA GLY A 197 -11.00 -7.96 11.60
C GLY A 197 -9.88 -7.02 12.08
N VAL A 198 -9.05 -7.43 13.04
CA VAL A 198 -7.95 -6.61 13.55
C VAL A 198 -6.68 -6.84 12.74
N LEU A 199 -6.18 -5.77 12.10
CA LEU A 199 -4.92 -5.81 11.33
C LEU A 199 -3.72 -5.72 12.28
N VAL A 200 -2.77 -6.64 12.09
CA VAL A 200 -1.51 -6.71 12.86
C VAL A 200 -0.34 -6.93 11.93
N TYR A 201 0.70 -6.10 12.05
CA TYR A 201 1.92 -6.18 11.25
C TYR A 201 3.14 -6.17 12.14
N GLY A 202 4.08 -7.11 11.93
CA GLY A 202 5.30 -7.23 12.70
C GLY A 202 6.52 -6.70 11.96
N GLN A 203 7.53 -6.26 12.71
CA GLN A 203 8.85 -5.92 12.19
C GLN A 203 9.74 -7.15 12.09
N PHE A 204 9.58 -8.08 13.05
CA PHE A 204 10.30 -9.34 13.13
C PHE A 204 9.33 -10.48 13.49
N LYS A 205 9.79 -11.72 13.29
CA LYS A 205 8.98 -12.92 13.54
C LYS A 205 8.43 -13.00 14.98
N ASP A 206 9.19 -12.55 15.95
CA ASP A 206 8.83 -12.65 17.37
C ASP A 206 7.99 -11.47 17.88
N ASP A 207 7.71 -10.48 17.04
CA ASP A 207 6.95 -9.27 17.42
C ASP A 207 5.45 -9.48 17.39
N VAL A 208 4.96 -10.52 16.70
CA VAL A 208 3.55 -10.70 16.37
C VAL A 208 3.18 -12.16 16.27
N ASP A 209 1.94 -12.50 16.60
CA ASP A 209 1.39 -13.82 16.28
C ASP A 209 1.37 -14.04 14.77
N GLU A 210 2.07 -15.10 14.31
CA GLU A 210 2.24 -15.37 12.88
C GLU A 210 0.93 -15.70 12.17
N ASN A 211 -0.03 -16.32 12.85
CA ASN A 211 -1.34 -16.57 12.26
C ASN A 211 -2.11 -15.26 12.09
N GLN A 212 -2.08 -14.37 13.08
CA GLN A 212 -2.72 -13.07 12.98
C GLN A 212 -2.07 -12.21 11.88
N ARG A 213 -0.74 -12.26 11.75
CA ARG A 213 -0.01 -11.58 10.66
C ARG A 213 -0.38 -12.15 9.29
N LEU A 214 -0.52 -13.46 9.17
CA LEU A 214 -0.96 -14.14 7.95
C LEU A 214 -2.34 -13.62 7.52
N LEU A 215 -3.30 -13.61 8.43
CA LEU A 215 -4.64 -13.08 8.19
C LEU A 215 -4.62 -11.60 7.81
N SER A 216 -3.81 -10.80 8.50
CA SER A 216 -3.66 -9.37 8.24
C SER A 216 -3.10 -9.07 6.85
N ASN A 217 -2.09 -9.83 6.41
CA ASN A 217 -1.53 -9.67 5.06
C ASN A 217 -2.49 -10.11 3.96
N ALA A 218 -3.35 -11.08 4.22
CA ALA A 218 -4.41 -11.46 3.29
C ALA A 218 -5.49 -10.37 3.17
N ALA A 219 -5.83 -9.70 4.28
CA ALA A 219 -6.86 -8.67 4.33
C ALA A 219 -6.39 -7.28 3.90
N GLY A 220 -5.07 -6.99 3.99
CA GLY A 220 -4.52 -5.68 3.70
C GLY A 220 -3.00 -5.67 3.64
N TRP A 221 -2.42 -6.17 2.56
CA TRP A 221 -0.97 -6.25 2.38
C TRP A 221 -0.28 -4.88 2.43
N GLY A 222 0.95 -4.85 2.95
CA GLY A 222 1.77 -3.63 3.01
C GLY A 222 1.31 -2.63 4.06
N GLY A 223 0.66 -3.10 5.10
CA GLY A 223 0.31 -2.30 6.26
C GLY A 223 1.52 -1.94 7.11
N MET A 224 1.36 -0.90 7.90
CA MET A 224 2.39 -0.41 8.81
C MET A 224 2.15 -0.92 10.22
N HIS A 225 3.22 -1.09 10.95
CA HIS A 225 3.18 -1.42 12.38
C HIS A 225 2.32 -0.43 13.16
N ASP A 226 1.48 -0.91 14.09
CA ASP A 226 0.49 -0.13 14.85
C ASP A 226 1.08 1.04 15.64
N ASN A 227 2.37 0.97 15.97
CA ASN A 227 3.07 2.06 16.63
C ASN A 227 3.24 3.32 15.77
N ILE A 228 2.94 3.25 14.47
CA ILE A 228 3.19 4.34 13.52
C ILE A 228 1.87 4.96 13.07
N ASN A 229 1.01 4.15 12.47
CA ASN A 229 -0.30 4.59 12.00
C ASN A 229 -1.39 3.66 12.54
N THR A 230 -2.55 4.22 12.78
CA THR A 230 -3.71 3.46 13.22
C THR A 230 -4.82 3.60 12.19
N TYR A 231 -5.49 2.50 11.92
CA TYR A 231 -6.62 2.41 11.01
C TYR A 231 -7.80 1.79 11.74
N THR A 232 -8.93 2.47 11.77
CA THR A 232 -10.14 1.97 12.42
C THR A 232 -11.31 2.11 11.49
N SER A 233 -12.08 1.05 11.30
CA SER A 233 -13.24 1.01 10.42
C SER A 233 -14.54 1.17 11.21
N SER A 234 -15.50 1.88 10.64
CA SER A 234 -16.89 1.87 11.11
C SER A 234 -17.62 0.63 10.61
N GLU A 235 -18.80 0.37 11.17
CA GLU A 235 -19.81 -0.50 10.57
C GLU A 235 -20.36 0.12 9.28
N THR A 236 -21.03 -0.69 8.46
CA THR A 236 -21.78 -0.22 7.30
C THR A 236 -23.07 0.49 7.73
N MET A 237 -23.35 1.62 7.09
CA MET A 237 -24.48 2.51 7.43
C MET A 237 -25.23 2.95 6.18
N SER A 238 -26.55 3.18 6.32
CA SER A 238 -27.36 3.83 5.29
C SER A 238 -26.92 5.27 5.05
N GLY A 239 -26.86 5.67 3.78
CA GLY A 239 -26.57 7.03 3.36
C GLY A 239 -27.73 8.01 3.46
N ASP A 240 -28.96 7.55 3.72
CA ASP A 240 -30.15 8.39 3.78
C ASP A 240 -30.27 9.19 5.09
N VAL A 241 -29.47 8.84 6.08
CA VAL A 241 -29.56 9.36 7.45
C VAL A 241 -28.36 10.24 7.77
N CYS A 242 -28.64 11.46 8.26
CA CYS A 242 -27.60 12.34 8.80
C CYS A 242 -27.02 11.75 10.10
N ARG A 243 -25.70 11.69 10.17
CA ARG A 243 -24.97 11.25 11.37
C ARG A 243 -23.82 12.19 11.67
N GLN A 244 -23.47 12.29 12.94
CA GLN A 244 -22.31 13.06 13.38
C GLN A 244 -21.48 12.29 14.39
N VAL A 245 -20.17 12.50 14.35
CA VAL A 245 -19.25 12.07 15.40
C VAL A 245 -18.43 13.28 15.86
N THR A 246 -18.46 13.54 17.18
CA THR A 246 -17.66 14.62 17.80
C THR A 246 -16.58 14.02 18.67
N PHE A 247 -15.35 14.51 18.54
CA PHE A 247 -14.20 13.96 19.24
C PHE A 247 -13.17 15.04 19.58
N LYS A 248 -12.35 14.77 20.60
CA LYS A 248 -11.20 15.62 20.95
C LYS A 248 -10.10 15.46 19.92
N ASP A 249 -9.33 16.53 19.72
CA ASP A 249 -8.13 16.52 18.88
C ASP A 249 -7.20 15.37 19.32
N PRO A 250 -6.90 14.38 18.45
CA PRO A 250 -6.10 13.20 18.80
C PRO A 250 -4.62 13.50 19.00
N LYS A 251 -4.16 14.72 18.69
CA LYS A 251 -2.75 15.13 18.81
C LYS A 251 -1.78 14.18 18.09
N VAL A 252 -2.14 13.74 16.89
CA VAL A 252 -1.27 12.94 16.04
C VAL A 252 -0.06 13.77 15.57
N GLY A 253 1.03 13.09 15.22
CA GLY A 253 2.26 13.75 14.79
C GLY A 253 2.15 14.40 13.42
N GLU A 254 1.23 13.91 12.56
CA GLU A 254 1.00 14.45 11.22
C GLU A 254 -0.46 14.87 11.04
N PHE A 255 -1.30 14.01 10.50
CA PHE A 255 -2.71 14.29 10.27
C PHE A 255 -3.59 13.07 10.53
N PHE A 256 -4.88 13.28 10.57
CA PHE A 256 -5.88 12.21 10.57
C PHE A 256 -6.93 12.48 9.49
N SER A 257 -7.58 11.42 9.02
CA SER A 257 -8.59 11.53 7.97
C SER A 257 -9.74 10.56 8.17
N PHE A 258 -10.87 10.91 7.55
CA PHE A 258 -12.06 10.08 7.41
C PHE A 258 -12.29 9.85 5.92
N THR A 259 -12.40 8.62 5.50
CA THR A 259 -12.62 8.25 4.10
C THR A 259 -13.75 7.24 4.00
N MET A 260 -14.78 7.55 3.22
CA MET A 260 -15.90 6.65 2.93
C MET A 260 -15.55 5.64 1.86
N TYR A 261 -16.12 4.45 2.02
CA TYR A 261 -16.03 3.34 1.06
C TYR A 261 -17.42 2.74 0.87
N ASP A 262 -17.67 2.21 -0.32
CA ASP A 262 -18.87 1.41 -0.59
C ASP A 262 -18.81 0.05 0.18
N ASP A 263 -19.86 -0.73 0.06
CA ASP A 263 -20.00 -2.05 0.69
C ASP A 263 -18.91 -3.04 0.27
N SER A 264 -18.40 -2.90 -0.95
CA SER A 264 -17.29 -3.70 -1.50
C SER A 264 -15.91 -3.20 -1.07
N GLY A 265 -15.83 -2.03 -0.41
CA GLY A 265 -14.59 -1.44 0.09
C GLY A 265 -13.86 -0.54 -0.90
N TYR A 266 -14.48 -0.15 -2.00
CA TYR A 266 -13.88 0.80 -2.94
C TYR A 266 -14.14 2.24 -2.52
N LEU A 267 -13.21 3.14 -2.89
CA LEU A 267 -13.39 4.59 -2.73
C LEU A 267 -14.65 5.05 -3.48
N MET A 268 -15.44 5.85 -2.83
CA MET A 268 -16.62 6.45 -3.44
C MET A 268 -16.27 7.76 -4.13
N ASP A 269 -17.03 8.14 -5.15
CA ASP A 269 -16.91 9.42 -5.85
C ASP A 269 -17.56 10.58 -5.06
N GLY A 270 -17.17 11.81 -5.38
CA GLY A 270 -17.71 13.00 -4.76
C GLY A 270 -16.96 13.43 -3.48
N ASN A 271 -17.65 14.13 -2.59
CA ASN A 271 -17.10 14.64 -1.33
C ASN A 271 -17.19 13.54 -0.25
N THR A 272 -16.38 12.51 -0.36
CA THR A 272 -16.44 11.29 0.45
C THR A 272 -15.29 11.14 1.43
N ALA A 273 -14.42 12.15 1.53
CA ALA A 273 -13.32 12.13 2.48
C ALA A 273 -12.96 13.54 2.96
N ILE A 274 -12.44 13.61 4.18
CA ILE A 274 -11.93 14.84 4.77
C ILE A 274 -10.73 14.51 5.66
N ASN A 275 -9.74 15.39 5.71
CA ASN A 275 -8.60 15.26 6.59
C ASN A 275 -8.41 16.50 7.49
N SER A 276 -7.59 16.35 8.52
CA SER A 276 -7.40 17.41 9.54
C SER A 276 -6.75 18.68 9.03
N TYR A 277 -6.18 18.70 7.82
CA TYR A 277 -5.68 19.91 7.21
C TYR A 277 -6.84 20.83 6.73
N ASN A 278 -7.98 20.22 6.41
CA ASN A 278 -9.15 20.91 5.84
C ASN A 278 -10.36 20.93 6.78
N MET A 279 -10.27 20.28 7.97
CA MET A 279 -11.33 20.27 8.97
C MET A 279 -11.38 21.58 9.76
N GLU A 280 -12.58 22.06 10.00
CA GLU A 280 -12.86 23.13 10.96
C GLU A 280 -13.05 22.58 12.37
N LYS A 281 -12.50 23.28 13.37
CA LYS A 281 -12.72 22.96 14.80
C LYS A 281 -13.98 23.63 15.31
N ASN A 282 -14.63 22.95 16.23
CA ASN A 282 -15.66 23.56 17.06
C ASN A 282 -15.06 24.65 17.98
N THR A 283 -15.91 25.52 18.51
CA THR A 283 -15.48 26.61 19.42
C THR A 283 -14.83 26.10 20.71
N ASP A 284 -15.12 24.88 21.14
CA ASP A 284 -14.52 24.23 22.31
C ASP A 284 -13.22 23.47 21.99
N GLY A 285 -12.75 23.52 20.72
CA GLY A 285 -11.53 22.88 20.25
C GLY A 285 -11.67 21.39 19.88
N THR A 286 -12.87 20.83 19.96
CA THR A 286 -13.19 19.50 19.42
C THR A 286 -13.37 19.56 17.90
N TYR A 287 -13.47 18.40 17.26
CA TYR A 287 -13.90 18.27 15.87
C TYR A 287 -15.23 17.55 15.80
N THR A 288 -16.07 17.96 14.85
CA THR A 288 -17.26 17.20 14.45
C THR A 288 -17.12 16.85 12.98
N VAL A 289 -17.30 15.60 12.62
CA VAL A 289 -17.46 15.14 11.24
C VAL A 289 -18.92 14.79 11.03
N SER A 290 -19.50 15.34 9.98
CA SER A 290 -20.87 15.10 9.57
C SER A 290 -20.91 14.15 8.37
N PHE A 291 -21.88 13.24 8.34
CA PHE A 291 -22.09 12.26 7.29
C PHE A 291 -23.49 12.42 6.73
N ASN A 292 -23.62 12.82 5.46
CA ASN A 292 -24.89 13.01 4.76
C ASN A 292 -25.84 14.04 5.44
N CYS A 293 -25.27 15.08 6.07
CA CYS A 293 -26.04 16.10 6.82
C CYS A 293 -26.36 17.36 6.01
N GLY A 294 -25.98 17.41 4.73
CA GLY A 294 -26.15 18.60 3.87
C GLY A 294 -24.91 19.48 3.82
N GLU A 295 -24.88 20.41 2.87
CA GLU A 295 -23.69 21.22 2.55
C GLU A 295 -23.31 22.18 3.68
N GLU A 296 -24.28 22.67 4.45
CA GLU A 296 -24.06 23.61 5.56
C GLU A 296 -23.57 22.94 6.85
N ALA A 297 -23.51 21.61 6.89
CA ALA A 297 -23.07 20.90 8.09
C ALA A 297 -21.52 20.90 8.18
N ILE A 298 -21.02 21.17 9.39
CA ILE A 298 -19.57 21.25 9.64
C ILE A 298 -18.87 19.97 9.22
N ASN A 299 -17.78 20.09 8.47
CA ASN A 299 -16.93 18.98 8.02
C ASN A 299 -17.76 17.85 7.37
N ASN A 300 -18.75 18.20 6.56
CA ASN A 300 -19.65 17.22 5.97
C ASN A 300 -18.99 16.44 4.82
N ILE A 301 -19.10 15.12 4.86
CA ILE A 301 -18.83 14.22 3.75
C ILE A 301 -20.10 13.44 3.41
N THR A 302 -20.26 13.04 2.15
CA THR A 302 -21.53 12.48 1.68
C THR A 302 -21.33 11.28 0.79
N SER A 303 -22.09 10.21 1.06
CA SER A 303 -22.20 9.03 0.19
C SER A 303 -23.21 9.19 -0.94
N SER A 304 -23.88 10.35 -1.03
CA SER A 304 -24.98 10.62 -1.98
C SER A 304 -26.12 9.61 -1.87
N GLY A 305 -26.51 9.28 -0.62
CA GLY A 305 -27.61 8.35 -0.33
C GLY A 305 -27.23 6.86 -0.42
N ARG A 306 -26.01 6.51 -0.81
CA ARG A 306 -25.54 5.12 -0.88
C ARG A 306 -25.14 4.59 0.49
N GLU A 307 -25.28 3.28 0.69
CA GLU A 307 -24.66 2.61 1.84
C GLU A 307 -23.16 2.83 1.84
N PHE A 308 -22.59 3.01 3.02
CA PHE A 308 -21.17 3.28 3.19
C PHE A 308 -20.66 2.77 4.53
N ASN A 309 -19.37 2.53 4.59
CA ASN A 309 -18.59 2.50 5.81
C ASN A 309 -17.44 3.50 5.66
N TYR A 310 -16.76 3.83 6.74
CA TYR A 310 -15.59 4.69 6.63
C TYR A 310 -14.41 4.16 7.43
N ILE A 311 -13.22 4.54 6.99
CA ILE A 311 -11.98 4.31 7.74
C ILE A 311 -11.49 5.65 8.29
N VAL A 312 -11.17 5.63 9.56
CA VAL A 312 -10.41 6.68 10.23
C VAL A 312 -8.94 6.29 10.20
N ARG A 313 -8.10 7.18 9.66
CA ARG A 313 -6.65 7.00 9.62
C ARG A 313 -5.99 8.04 10.50
N ALA A 314 -5.10 7.61 11.40
CA ALA A 314 -4.26 8.49 12.20
C ALA A 314 -2.80 8.28 11.82
N TYR A 315 -2.16 9.29 11.28
CA TYR A 315 -0.77 9.25 10.82
C TYR A 315 0.16 9.77 11.92
N VAL A 316 1.17 8.99 12.27
CA VAL A 316 2.03 9.18 13.44
C VAL A 316 1.17 9.23 14.71
N ALA A 317 0.55 8.09 14.99
CA ALA A 317 -0.46 7.94 16.03
C ALA A 317 0.07 8.33 17.42
N SER A 318 -0.71 9.16 18.14
CA SER A 318 -0.43 9.53 19.52
C SER A 318 -0.76 8.40 20.50
N GLU A 319 -0.32 8.51 21.74
CA GLU A 319 -0.67 7.56 22.80
C GLU A 319 -2.19 7.46 23.05
N MET A 320 -2.92 8.55 22.81
CA MET A 320 -4.39 8.54 22.91
C MET A 320 -5.00 7.62 21.83
N VAL A 321 -4.46 7.65 20.63
CA VAL A 321 -4.90 6.81 19.49
C VAL A 321 -4.49 5.36 19.73
N LYS A 322 -3.22 5.10 20.04
CA LYS A 322 -2.66 3.75 20.27
C LYS A 322 -3.35 3.01 21.40
N SER A 323 -3.75 3.73 22.46
CA SER A 323 -4.46 3.14 23.59
C SER A 323 -5.96 2.90 23.36
N GLY A 324 -6.48 3.18 22.15
CA GLY A 324 -7.90 3.05 21.81
C GLY A 324 -8.83 4.08 22.47
N LYS A 325 -8.28 5.06 23.20
CA LYS A 325 -9.07 6.14 23.82
C LYS A 325 -9.64 7.13 22.80
N TRP A 326 -9.12 7.12 21.60
CA TRP A 326 -9.62 7.87 20.46
C TRP A 326 -10.08 6.90 19.38
N ASN A 327 -11.38 6.73 19.27
CA ASN A 327 -12.01 5.79 18.34
C ASN A 327 -13.31 6.38 17.77
N PRO A 328 -13.26 7.35 16.85
CA PRO A 328 -14.43 8.05 16.34
C PRO A 328 -15.14 7.27 15.20
N VAL A 329 -15.51 6.01 15.44
CA VAL A 329 -16.16 5.13 14.44
C VAL A 329 -17.63 4.82 14.72
N SER A 330 -18.22 5.43 15.74
CA SER A 330 -19.62 5.24 16.12
C SER A 330 -20.38 6.58 16.07
N PRO A 331 -20.75 7.06 14.86
CA PRO A 331 -21.49 8.31 14.72
C PRO A 331 -22.94 8.14 15.16
N VAL A 332 -23.49 9.17 15.77
CA VAL A 332 -24.89 9.21 16.20
C VAL A 332 -25.77 9.84 15.14
N ILE A 333 -27.04 9.40 15.08
CA ILE A 333 -28.06 10.00 14.22
C ILE A 333 -28.43 11.36 14.78
N VAL A 334 -28.50 12.36 13.92
CA VAL A 334 -28.93 13.71 14.28
C VAL A 334 -29.97 14.21 13.25
N ASP A 335 -30.83 15.13 13.68
CA ASP A 335 -31.78 15.75 12.76
C ASP A 335 -31.05 16.67 11.77
N LYS A 336 -31.44 16.62 10.51
CA LYS A 336 -30.94 17.56 9.51
C LYS A 336 -31.40 18.96 9.88
N LYS A 337 -30.47 19.89 10.10
CA LYS A 337 -30.84 21.29 10.31
C LYS A 337 -31.46 21.83 9.03
N GLY A 338 -32.78 22.08 9.03
CA GLY A 338 -33.46 22.75 7.92
C GLY A 338 -34.57 21.97 7.20
N GLU A 339 -34.98 20.79 7.67
CA GLU A 339 -36.27 20.17 7.31
C GLU A 339 -37.34 20.44 8.37
#